data_55ae63baf51887ad997037448d6fba8f
#
_entry.id   55ae63baf51887ad997037448d6fba8f
#
_cell.length_a   1.000
_cell.length_b   1.000
_cell.length_c   1.000
_cell.angle_alpha   90.00
_cell.angle_beta   90.00
_cell.angle_gamma   90.00
#
_symmetry.space_group_name_H-M   'P 1'
#
loop_
_entity.id
_entity.type
_entity.pdbx_description
1 polymer ?
#
loop_
_entity_poly.entity_id
_entity_poly.type
_entity_poly.pdbx_seq_one_letter_code
_entity_poly.pdbx_strand_id
1 'polypeptide(L)'
;MKSYIICCRNSGELMRECVEKSYGHIRYELPFIGALCVDVPEENTAAVLKLRGITAATEDMKVTKFDAQESSKPCMVNAEADSLGRGVSIAVLDTGTHPHYDLIKPCSRLLFFKDFVNSRTAPYDDDGHGTHVSGIAAGNGFSGAPKGIAPEASIVSLKVLDSDGSGNVSDILAAMQWICDNHKKYNIRVVNLSLGMTYDGSLRIDPLHLGVGALYKRGITVVAAGGNSGPAAKTISSPGNSPYVLTAGCCGTSGVSEFSSRGPAGTYMKPDLVACGEDICSLAPGKTATATQSGTSMSAPVVSGAAACLYSAYPQLTAYQVKRILMSATIPFEHEDRNSQGYGRLDADMLKELI
;
A
#
# COMPACT_ATOMS: atom_id res chain seq x y z
N MET A 1 -4.61 28.74 -3.13
CA MET A 1 -4.80 27.90 -1.94
C MET A 1 -3.60 26.97 -1.83
N LYS A 2 -3.06 26.77 -0.64
CA LYS A 2 -2.04 25.78 -0.35
C LYS A 2 -2.60 24.77 0.63
N SER A 3 -2.26 23.50 0.47
CA SER A 3 -2.75 22.40 1.30
C SER A 3 -1.66 21.91 2.24
N TYR A 4 -2.02 21.70 3.50
CA TYR A 4 -1.10 21.26 4.54
C TYR A 4 -1.69 20.13 5.38
N ILE A 5 -0.82 19.25 5.86
CA ILE A 5 -1.10 18.28 6.91
C ILE A 5 -0.48 18.84 8.19
N ILE A 6 -1.30 19.23 9.16
CA ILE A 6 -0.87 19.82 10.42
C ILE A 6 -1.11 18.84 11.58
N CYS A 7 -0.03 18.45 12.27
CA CYS A 7 -0.11 17.64 13.48
C CYS A 7 -0.35 18.55 14.69
N CYS A 8 -1.26 18.14 15.57
CA CYS A 8 -1.68 18.93 16.71
C CYS A 8 -1.58 18.13 18.01
N ARG A 9 -1.19 18.79 19.12
CA ARG A 9 -1.24 18.15 20.47
C ARG A 9 -2.64 17.77 20.89
N ASN A 10 -3.64 18.58 20.48
CA ASN A 10 -5.06 18.32 20.68
C ASN A 10 -5.76 18.68 19.37
N SER A 11 -6.15 17.69 18.59
CA SER A 11 -6.92 17.87 17.34
C SER A 11 -8.41 18.13 17.58
N GLY A 12 -8.79 18.62 18.76
CA GLY A 12 -10.17 18.85 19.14
C GLY A 12 -10.77 20.14 18.59
N GLU A 13 -12.00 20.41 19.00
CA GLU A 13 -12.85 21.52 18.56
C GLU A 13 -12.15 22.88 18.57
N LEU A 14 -11.31 23.15 19.58
CA LEU A 14 -10.55 24.40 19.71
C LEU A 14 -9.57 24.60 18.53
N MET A 15 -8.91 23.55 18.05
CA MET A 15 -7.97 23.66 16.92
C MET A 15 -8.72 23.89 15.60
N ARG A 16 -9.87 23.22 15.41
CA ARG A 16 -10.76 23.46 14.25
C ARG A 16 -11.17 24.93 14.21
N GLU A 17 -11.71 25.45 15.33
CA GLU A 17 -12.14 26.84 15.45
C GLU A 17 -11.01 27.83 15.18
N CYS A 18 -9.78 27.54 15.63
CA CYS A 18 -8.62 28.36 15.34
C CYS A 18 -8.24 28.35 13.84
N VAL A 19 -8.29 27.19 13.18
CA VAL A 19 -8.02 27.08 11.75
C VAL A 19 -9.07 27.81 10.94
N GLU A 20 -10.36 27.62 11.24
CA GLU A 20 -11.46 28.27 10.55
C GLU A 20 -11.44 29.80 10.73
N LYS A 21 -11.18 30.30 11.95
CA LYS A 21 -11.00 31.75 12.24
C LYS A 21 -9.82 32.36 11.47
N SER A 22 -8.85 31.53 11.05
CA SER A 22 -7.71 31.95 10.23
C SER A 22 -7.95 31.74 8.73
N TYR A 23 -9.22 31.59 8.31
CA TYR A 23 -9.64 31.34 6.94
C TYR A 23 -9.11 30.04 6.33
N GLY A 24 -8.75 29.06 7.18
CA GLY A 24 -8.42 27.70 6.74
C GLY A 24 -9.69 26.87 6.55
N HIS A 25 -9.71 26.03 5.51
CA HIS A 25 -10.76 25.04 5.30
C HIS A 25 -10.23 23.66 5.67
N ILE A 26 -10.91 22.96 6.59
CA ILE A 26 -10.54 21.60 7.00
C ILE A 26 -11.15 20.63 5.99
N ARG A 27 -10.27 19.97 5.22
CA ARG A 27 -10.66 18.95 4.25
C ARG A 27 -10.83 17.57 4.91
N TYR A 28 -9.89 17.20 5.78
CA TYR A 28 -9.94 15.95 6.52
C TYR A 28 -9.52 16.15 7.99
N GLU A 29 -10.19 15.41 8.85
CA GLU A 29 -9.76 15.19 10.23
C GLU A 29 -9.17 13.81 10.37
N LEU A 30 -8.00 13.73 10.95
CA LEU A 30 -7.18 12.53 11.07
C LEU A 30 -6.86 12.23 12.55
N PRO A 31 -7.87 11.95 13.39
CA PRO A 31 -7.66 11.70 14.82
C PRO A 31 -6.73 10.51 15.10
N PHE A 32 -6.62 9.54 14.17
CA PHE A 32 -5.73 8.37 14.32
C PHE A 32 -4.24 8.73 14.41
N ILE A 33 -3.83 9.90 13.92
CA ILE A 33 -2.47 10.46 14.01
C ILE A 33 -2.44 11.85 14.68
N GLY A 34 -3.57 12.36 15.13
CA GLY A 34 -3.67 13.68 15.74
C GLY A 34 -3.40 14.82 14.77
N ALA A 35 -3.90 14.73 13.53
CA ALA A 35 -3.65 15.71 12.47
C ALA A 35 -4.94 16.20 11.81
N LEU A 36 -4.82 17.35 11.11
CA LEU A 36 -5.83 17.93 10.23
C LEU A 36 -5.21 18.14 8.85
N CYS A 37 -5.97 17.86 7.79
CA CYS A 37 -5.63 18.30 6.44
C CYS A 37 -6.40 19.59 6.15
N VAL A 38 -5.68 20.67 5.85
CA VAL A 38 -6.24 22.01 5.71
C VAL A 38 -5.83 22.66 4.40
N ASP A 39 -6.80 23.32 3.78
CA ASP A 39 -6.56 24.19 2.62
C ASP A 39 -6.58 25.65 3.09
N VAL A 40 -5.52 26.40 2.80
CA VAL A 40 -5.30 27.75 3.32
C VAL A 40 -5.00 28.72 2.18
N PRO A 41 -5.61 29.92 2.13
CA PRO A 41 -5.17 30.96 1.25
C PRO A 41 -3.69 31.30 1.50
N GLU A 42 -2.95 31.58 0.42
CA GLU A 42 -1.49 31.73 0.52
C GLU A 42 -1.09 32.86 1.47
N GLU A 43 -1.84 33.95 1.49
CA GLU A 43 -1.67 35.11 2.39
C GLU A 43 -1.87 34.73 3.87
N ASN A 44 -2.66 33.70 4.16
CA ASN A 44 -2.98 33.29 5.53
C ASN A 44 -2.13 32.13 6.05
N THR A 45 -1.29 31.54 5.19
CA THR A 45 -0.44 30.38 5.52
C THR A 45 0.38 30.61 6.80
N ALA A 46 1.06 31.76 6.88
CA ALA A 46 1.91 32.07 8.03
C ALA A 46 1.12 32.21 9.35
N ALA A 47 -0.13 32.67 9.27
CA ALA A 47 -1.01 32.77 10.45
C ALA A 47 -1.45 31.40 10.93
N VAL A 48 -1.91 30.53 10.02
CA VAL A 48 -2.32 29.16 10.34
C VAL A 48 -1.17 28.35 10.90
N LEU A 49 0.01 28.36 10.27
CA LEU A 49 1.18 27.55 10.69
C LEU A 49 1.77 28.02 12.05
N LYS A 50 1.44 29.23 12.52
CA LYS A 50 1.85 29.76 13.82
C LYS A 50 0.82 29.51 14.93
N LEU A 51 -0.30 28.86 14.67
CA LEU A 51 -1.30 28.58 15.69
C LEU A 51 -0.71 27.75 16.84
N ARG A 52 -1.04 28.17 18.07
CA ARG A 52 -0.56 27.49 19.27
C ARG A 52 -1.15 26.08 19.37
N GLY A 53 -0.28 25.08 19.49
CA GLY A 53 -0.68 23.66 19.57
C GLY A 53 -0.31 22.84 18.34
N ILE A 54 0.09 23.47 17.23
CA ILE A 54 0.70 22.77 16.10
C ILE A 54 2.09 22.27 16.51
N THR A 55 2.35 21.00 16.29
CA THR A 55 3.63 20.33 16.59
C THR A 55 4.48 20.09 15.35
N ALA A 56 3.83 19.92 14.21
CA ALA A 56 4.45 19.80 12.91
C ALA A 56 3.46 20.22 11.82
N ALA A 57 3.98 20.69 10.71
CA ALA A 57 3.21 20.97 9.51
C ALA A 57 4.02 20.53 8.29
N THR A 58 3.37 19.86 7.38
CA THR A 58 3.96 19.39 6.11
C THR A 58 3.03 19.80 4.98
N GLU A 59 3.57 20.28 3.88
CA GLU A 59 2.80 20.52 2.67
C GLU A 59 2.17 19.21 2.19
N ASP A 60 0.96 19.24 1.63
CA ASP A 60 0.29 18.06 1.09
C ASP A 60 0.96 17.67 -0.22
N MET A 61 1.82 16.67 -0.13
CA MET A 61 2.68 16.23 -1.24
C MET A 61 1.94 15.27 -2.16
N LYS A 62 2.46 15.15 -3.38
CA LYS A 62 1.98 14.16 -4.34
C LYS A 62 2.65 12.80 -4.11
N VAL A 63 1.89 11.76 -4.37
CA VAL A 63 2.34 10.38 -4.47
C VAL A 63 2.00 9.84 -5.85
N THR A 64 2.72 8.81 -6.27
CA THR A 64 2.47 8.12 -7.54
C THR A 64 2.52 6.61 -7.38
N LYS A 65 1.86 5.90 -8.28
CA LYS A 65 2.06 4.44 -8.45
C LYS A 65 3.49 4.14 -8.93
N PHE A 66 3.93 2.90 -8.76
CA PHE A 66 5.27 2.46 -9.17
C PHE A 66 5.21 1.46 -10.32
N ASP A 67 5.04 1.95 -11.54
CA ASP A 67 5.21 1.18 -12.76
C ASP A 67 6.67 1.22 -13.24
N ALA A 68 7.16 0.13 -13.82
CA ALA A 68 8.44 0.03 -14.49
C ALA A 68 8.22 -0.34 -15.96
N GLN A 69 9.23 -0.09 -16.80
CA GLN A 69 9.21 -0.52 -18.19
C GLN A 69 9.29 -2.06 -18.29
N GLU A 70 8.69 -2.63 -19.33
CA GLU A 70 8.59 -4.07 -19.56
C GLU A 70 9.97 -4.75 -19.59
N SER A 71 10.05 -5.93 -18.99
CA SER A 71 11.16 -6.85 -19.04
C SER A 71 10.75 -8.14 -19.79
N SER A 72 11.71 -8.92 -20.25
CA SER A 72 11.48 -9.92 -21.30
C SER A 72 11.21 -11.36 -20.82
N LYS A 73 10.91 -11.63 -19.54
CA LYS A 73 10.60 -13.00 -19.05
C LYS A 73 9.61 -12.97 -17.87
N PRO A 74 8.37 -13.46 -18.07
CA PRO A 74 7.35 -13.48 -17.02
C PRO A 74 7.76 -14.37 -15.85
N CYS A 75 7.59 -13.83 -14.63
CA CYS A 75 7.69 -14.58 -13.39
C CYS A 75 6.29 -15.01 -12.96
N MET A 76 6.05 -16.32 -12.87
CA MET A 76 4.78 -16.88 -12.44
C MET A 76 4.80 -17.09 -10.93
N VAL A 77 3.82 -16.53 -10.24
CA VAL A 77 3.61 -16.79 -8.80
C VAL A 77 2.27 -17.51 -8.64
N ASN A 78 2.30 -18.82 -8.53
CA ASN A 78 1.14 -19.62 -8.19
C ASN A 78 1.28 -20.11 -6.74
N ALA A 79 0.42 -19.63 -5.85
CA ALA A 79 0.30 -20.21 -4.51
C ALA A 79 -0.77 -21.32 -4.55
N GLU A 80 -0.33 -22.57 -4.40
CA GLU A 80 -1.19 -23.69 -4.06
C GLU A 80 -1.07 -23.93 -2.56
N ALA A 81 -1.84 -23.23 -1.73
CA ALA A 81 -1.89 -23.41 -0.29
C ALA A 81 -3.27 -23.93 0.13
N ASP A 82 -3.35 -24.65 1.24
CA ASP A 82 -4.62 -25.13 1.81
C ASP A 82 -5.47 -23.96 2.33
N SER A 83 -4.84 -22.86 2.70
CA SER A 83 -5.51 -21.64 3.14
C SER A 83 -5.31 -20.52 2.12
N LEU A 84 -6.36 -20.22 1.38
CA LEU A 84 -6.37 -19.31 0.24
C LEU A 84 -6.83 -17.87 0.60
N GLY A 85 -6.68 -17.46 1.87
CA GLY A 85 -7.05 -16.12 2.34
C GLY A 85 -8.52 -15.96 2.74
N ARG A 86 -9.28 -17.06 2.88
CA ARG A 86 -10.70 -17.04 3.23
C ARG A 86 -10.94 -16.29 4.54
N GLY A 87 -11.96 -15.42 4.54
CA GLY A 87 -12.36 -14.66 5.71
C GLY A 87 -11.50 -13.43 6.00
N VAL A 88 -10.43 -13.19 5.23
CA VAL A 88 -9.54 -12.03 5.39
C VAL A 88 -9.80 -11.01 4.28
N SER A 89 -9.77 -9.73 4.65
CA SER A 89 -9.82 -8.65 3.66
C SER A 89 -8.48 -7.95 3.52
N ILE A 90 -8.11 -7.68 2.27
CA ILE A 90 -6.98 -6.84 1.88
C ILE A 90 -7.54 -5.48 1.47
N ALA A 91 -7.15 -4.41 2.15
CA ALA A 91 -7.45 -3.06 1.69
C ALA A 91 -6.38 -2.63 0.68
N VAL A 92 -6.82 -2.28 -0.53
CA VAL A 92 -5.96 -1.80 -1.62
C VAL A 92 -6.19 -0.30 -1.78
N LEU A 93 -5.16 0.50 -1.47
CA LEU A 93 -5.14 1.95 -1.67
C LEU A 93 -4.42 2.23 -2.99
N ASP A 94 -5.20 2.57 -4.03
CA ASP A 94 -4.68 2.62 -5.40
C ASP A 94 -5.58 3.46 -6.32
N THR A 95 -5.53 3.24 -7.64
CA THR A 95 -6.35 3.92 -8.67
C THR A 95 -7.82 3.49 -8.69
N GLY A 96 -8.21 2.55 -7.84
CA GLY A 96 -9.54 1.94 -7.79
C GLY A 96 -9.48 0.45 -8.06
N THR A 97 -10.64 -0.18 -8.27
CA THR A 97 -10.75 -1.59 -8.68
C THR A 97 -11.98 -1.75 -9.55
N HIS A 98 -11.78 -2.18 -10.79
CA HIS A 98 -12.88 -2.53 -11.69
C HIS A 98 -13.57 -3.82 -11.20
N PRO A 99 -14.91 -3.95 -11.27
CA PRO A 99 -15.63 -5.17 -10.87
C PRO A 99 -15.42 -6.29 -11.91
N HIS A 100 -14.20 -6.82 -11.94
CA HIS A 100 -13.77 -7.93 -12.79
C HIS A 100 -14.39 -9.26 -12.32
N TYR A 101 -14.68 -10.21 -13.23
CA TYR A 101 -15.30 -11.48 -12.86
C TYR A 101 -14.50 -12.27 -11.83
N ASP A 102 -13.19 -12.21 -11.87
CA ASP A 102 -12.31 -12.88 -10.89
C ASP A 102 -12.39 -12.30 -9.47
N LEU A 103 -13.03 -11.15 -9.31
CA LEU A 103 -13.26 -10.52 -8.00
C LEU A 103 -14.72 -10.59 -7.56
N ILE A 104 -15.67 -10.77 -8.51
CA ILE A 104 -17.10 -10.72 -8.20
C ILE A 104 -17.86 -12.01 -8.53
N LYS A 105 -17.23 -13.02 -9.12
CA LYS A 105 -17.85 -14.31 -9.45
C LYS A 105 -17.13 -15.47 -8.75
N PRO A 106 -17.81 -16.56 -8.38
CA PRO A 106 -19.29 -16.75 -8.41
C PRO A 106 -20.02 -15.87 -7.38
N CYS A 107 -19.32 -15.39 -6.33
CA CYS A 107 -19.81 -14.43 -5.34
C CYS A 107 -18.84 -13.25 -5.24
N SER A 108 -19.35 -12.06 -4.90
CA SER A 108 -18.52 -10.87 -4.82
C SER A 108 -17.58 -10.93 -3.62
N ARG A 109 -16.29 -10.80 -3.90
CA ARG A 109 -15.21 -10.61 -2.93
C ARG A 109 -14.68 -9.17 -2.96
N LEU A 110 -15.16 -8.31 -3.87
CA LEU A 110 -15.03 -6.87 -3.77
C LEU A 110 -16.10 -6.40 -2.77
N LEU A 111 -15.73 -6.32 -1.49
CA LEU A 111 -16.68 -6.09 -0.38
C LEU A 111 -17.06 -4.63 -0.22
N PHE A 112 -16.16 -3.73 -0.57
CA PHE A 112 -16.37 -2.31 -0.39
C PHE A 112 -15.51 -1.51 -1.37
N PHE A 113 -16.04 -0.36 -1.78
CA PHE A 113 -15.34 0.63 -2.59
C PHE A 113 -15.59 2.03 -2.03
N LYS A 114 -14.54 2.84 -1.96
CA LYS A 114 -14.65 4.26 -1.66
C LYS A 114 -13.65 5.06 -2.49
N ASP A 115 -14.15 6.13 -3.09
CA ASP A 115 -13.39 7.07 -3.92
C ASP A 115 -13.12 8.36 -3.13
N PHE A 116 -11.84 8.62 -2.85
CA PHE A 116 -11.37 9.84 -2.19
C PHE A 116 -10.98 10.93 -3.19
N VAL A 117 -10.94 10.61 -4.50
CA VAL A 117 -10.51 11.52 -5.56
C VAL A 117 -11.70 12.24 -6.19
N ASN A 118 -12.69 11.46 -6.67
CA ASN A 118 -13.84 11.98 -7.43
C ASN A 118 -15.18 11.79 -6.71
N SER A 119 -15.18 11.21 -5.51
CA SER A 119 -16.39 10.94 -4.70
C SER A 119 -17.46 10.08 -5.38
N ARG A 120 -17.07 9.22 -6.37
CA ARG A 120 -18.00 8.27 -7.01
C ARG A 120 -18.29 7.12 -6.07
N THR A 121 -19.50 6.56 -6.15
CA THR A 121 -19.95 5.49 -5.24
C THR A 121 -19.84 4.10 -5.84
N ALA A 122 -19.93 3.96 -7.17
CA ALA A 122 -19.79 2.67 -7.85
C ALA A 122 -18.32 2.34 -8.08
N PRO A 123 -17.91 1.06 -7.89
CA PRO A 123 -16.54 0.64 -8.14
C PRO A 123 -16.13 0.86 -9.60
N TYR A 124 -14.99 1.46 -9.80
CA TYR A 124 -14.35 1.66 -11.09
C TYR A 124 -12.83 1.81 -10.92
N ASP A 125 -12.14 1.74 -12.03
CA ASP A 125 -10.71 2.02 -12.16
C ASP A 125 -10.48 2.64 -13.54
N ASP A 126 -10.08 3.88 -13.56
CA ASP A 126 -9.89 4.68 -14.79
C ASP A 126 -8.42 4.73 -15.26
N ASP A 127 -7.52 4.06 -14.54
CA ASP A 127 -6.12 3.83 -14.91
C ASP A 127 -5.86 2.33 -15.19
N GLY A 128 -6.30 1.45 -14.29
CA GLY A 128 -6.14 -0.01 -14.39
C GLY A 128 -5.14 -0.62 -13.43
N HIS A 129 -4.26 0.18 -12.82
CA HIS A 129 -3.22 -0.30 -11.92
C HIS A 129 -3.81 -0.96 -10.66
N GLY A 130 -4.79 -0.37 -10.00
CA GLY A 130 -5.40 -0.94 -8.80
C GLY A 130 -6.18 -2.23 -9.06
N THR A 131 -6.78 -2.37 -10.27
CA THR A 131 -7.39 -3.63 -10.71
C THR A 131 -6.35 -4.72 -10.87
N HIS A 132 -5.21 -4.39 -11.48
CA HIS A 132 -4.07 -5.29 -11.66
C HIS A 132 -3.51 -5.76 -10.32
N VAL A 133 -3.24 -4.83 -9.40
CA VAL A 133 -2.79 -5.09 -8.02
C VAL A 133 -3.79 -5.98 -7.27
N SER A 134 -5.09 -5.69 -7.36
CA SER A 134 -6.14 -6.50 -6.72
C SER A 134 -6.18 -7.93 -7.28
N GLY A 135 -5.91 -8.09 -8.57
CA GLY A 135 -5.82 -9.38 -9.24
C GLY A 135 -4.65 -10.23 -8.74
N ILE A 136 -3.46 -9.65 -8.62
CA ILE A 136 -2.28 -10.32 -8.07
C ILE A 136 -2.54 -10.77 -6.63
N ALA A 137 -3.15 -9.92 -5.82
CA ALA A 137 -3.44 -10.24 -4.43
C ALA A 137 -4.52 -11.33 -4.29
N ALA A 138 -5.64 -11.23 -5.05
CA ALA A 138 -6.85 -12.01 -4.75
C ALA A 138 -7.70 -12.45 -5.98
N GLY A 139 -7.21 -12.39 -7.20
CA GLY A 139 -7.90 -12.93 -8.37
C GLY A 139 -8.15 -14.43 -8.24
N ASN A 140 -9.36 -14.94 -8.53
CA ASN A 140 -9.68 -16.35 -8.34
C ASN A 140 -9.59 -17.21 -9.60
N GLY A 141 -9.25 -16.62 -10.74
CA GLY A 141 -9.11 -17.34 -12.02
C GLY A 141 -10.45 -17.72 -12.67
N PHE A 142 -11.58 -17.17 -12.21
CA PHE A 142 -12.92 -17.50 -12.75
C PHE A 142 -13.03 -17.20 -14.25
N SER A 143 -12.41 -16.16 -14.72
CA SER A 143 -12.42 -15.76 -16.15
C SER A 143 -11.36 -16.47 -17.00
N GLY A 144 -10.49 -17.29 -16.39
CA GLY A 144 -9.33 -17.88 -17.04
C GLY A 144 -8.05 -17.05 -16.90
N ALA A 145 -8.10 -15.90 -16.21
CA ALA A 145 -6.92 -15.14 -15.85
C ALA A 145 -6.06 -15.89 -14.81
N PRO A 146 -4.75 -15.57 -14.67
CA PRO A 146 -3.93 -16.13 -13.62
C PRO A 146 -4.53 -15.90 -12.23
N LYS A 147 -4.47 -16.91 -11.36
CA LYS A 147 -4.91 -16.77 -9.97
C LYS A 147 -3.94 -15.88 -9.19
N GLY A 148 -4.49 -15.05 -8.35
CA GLY A 148 -3.73 -14.33 -7.33
C GLY A 148 -3.28 -15.24 -6.17
N ILE A 149 -2.49 -14.68 -5.28
CA ILE A 149 -1.86 -15.40 -4.17
C ILE A 149 -2.90 -15.86 -3.14
N ALA A 150 -3.92 -15.03 -2.87
CA ALA A 150 -5.00 -15.31 -1.90
C ALA A 150 -6.37 -15.30 -2.59
N PRO A 151 -6.69 -16.27 -3.47
CA PRO A 151 -7.86 -16.22 -4.35
C PRO A 151 -9.20 -16.32 -3.61
N GLU A 152 -9.22 -16.57 -2.31
CA GLU A 152 -10.42 -16.54 -1.45
C GLU A 152 -10.47 -15.31 -0.54
N ALA A 153 -9.43 -14.48 -0.52
CA ALA A 153 -9.45 -13.21 0.21
C ALA A 153 -10.42 -12.21 -0.42
N SER A 154 -10.91 -11.31 0.39
CA SER A 154 -11.77 -10.21 -0.06
C SER A 154 -10.96 -8.94 -0.28
N ILE A 155 -11.43 -8.08 -1.17
CA ILE A 155 -10.85 -6.76 -1.47
C ILE A 155 -11.74 -5.65 -0.91
N VAL A 156 -11.12 -4.71 -0.22
CA VAL A 156 -11.66 -3.40 0.12
C VAL A 156 -10.88 -2.38 -0.71
N SER A 157 -11.51 -1.82 -1.72
CA SER A 157 -10.85 -0.91 -2.66
C SER A 157 -11.05 0.54 -2.22
N LEU A 158 -9.96 1.24 -2.00
CA LEU A 158 -9.93 2.65 -1.62
C LEU A 158 -9.17 3.43 -2.70
N LYS A 159 -9.93 4.09 -3.58
CA LYS A 159 -9.33 4.89 -4.65
C LYS A 159 -8.77 6.18 -4.07
N VAL A 160 -7.45 6.29 -4.09
CA VAL A 160 -6.66 7.43 -3.60
C VAL A 160 -5.77 8.03 -4.70
N LEU A 161 -5.66 7.36 -5.85
CA LEU A 161 -4.95 7.82 -7.04
C LEU A 161 -5.96 8.09 -8.16
N ASP A 162 -5.67 9.11 -8.96
CA ASP A 162 -6.46 9.52 -10.13
C ASP A 162 -6.18 8.64 -11.37
N SER A 163 -6.68 9.07 -12.53
CA SER A 163 -6.49 8.38 -13.82
C SER A 163 -5.05 8.40 -14.34
N ASP A 164 -4.20 9.25 -13.79
CA ASP A 164 -2.78 9.34 -14.16
C ASP A 164 -1.89 8.60 -13.14
N GLY A 165 -2.50 7.88 -12.20
CA GLY A 165 -1.81 7.17 -11.15
C GLY A 165 -1.18 8.08 -10.10
N SER A 166 -1.67 9.31 -9.96
CA SER A 166 -1.21 10.32 -9.00
C SER A 166 -2.26 10.60 -7.93
N GLY A 167 -1.83 10.96 -6.73
CA GLY A 167 -2.74 11.30 -5.63
C GLY A 167 -2.10 12.23 -4.60
N ASN A 168 -2.87 12.62 -3.60
CA ASN A 168 -2.36 13.46 -2.51
C ASN A 168 -2.13 12.60 -1.25
N VAL A 169 -1.14 12.94 -0.47
CA VAL A 169 -0.88 12.29 0.82
C VAL A 169 -2.11 12.40 1.73
N SER A 170 -2.82 13.52 1.71
CA SER A 170 -4.04 13.72 2.50
C SER A 170 -5.17 12.73 2.19
N ASP A 171 -5.35 12.36 0.90
CA ASP A 171 -6.37 11.39 0.48
C ASP A 171 -6.00 9.97 0.95
N ILE A 172 -4.71 9.62 0.91
CA ILE A 172 -4.19 8.36 1.46
C ILE A 172 -4.41 8.31 2.97
N LEU A 173 -4.11 9.38 3.69
CA LEU A 173 -4.32 9.45 5.14
C LEU A 173 -5.81 9.37 5.50
N ALA A 174 -6.70 9.99 4.71
CA ALA A 174 -8.14 9.88 4.88
C ALA A 174 -8.63 8.44 4.67
N ALA A 175 -8.06 7.72 3.68
CA ALA A 175 -8.31 6.31 3.48
C ALA A 175 -7.79 5.45 4.65
N MET A 176 -6.61 5.75 5.20
CA MET A 176 -6.08 5.08 6.39
C MET A 176 -6.93 5.36 7.64
N GLN A 177 -7.46 6.59 7.82
CA GLN A 177 -8.43 6.88 8.88
C GLN A 177 -9.68 6.03 8.71
N TRP A 178 -10.22 5.94 7.49
CA TRP A 178 -11.38 5.10 7.22
C TRP A 178 -11.11 3.62 7.55
N ILE A 179 -9.91 3.09 7.26
CA ILE A 179 -9.50 1.74 7.65
C ILE A 179 -9.49 1.62 9.17
N CYS A 180 -8.93 2.58 9.90
CA CYS A 180 -8.91 2.57 11.37
C CYS A 180 -10.32 2.41 11.95
N ASP A 181 -11.32 3.06 11.35
CA ASP A 181 -12.70 3.06 11.81
C ASP A 181 -13.46 1.79 11.41
N ASN A 182 -13.05 1.13 10.32
CA ASN A 182 -13.82 0.06 9.69
C ASN A 182 -13.13 -1.31 9.64
N HIS A 183 -11.85 -1.44 10.02
CA HIS A 183 -11.08 -2.69 9.86
C HIS A 183 -11.75 -3.89 10.53
N LYS A 184 -12.39 -3.72 11.69
CA LYS A 184 -13.10 -4.81 12.38
C LYS A 184 -14.35 -5.24 11.61
N LYS A 185 -15.11 -4.27 11.05
CA LYS A 185 -16.34 -4.54 10.31
C LYS A 185 -16.09 -5.38 9.07
N TYR A 186 -15.01 -5.10 8.35
CA TYR A 186 -14.66 -5.78 7.10
C TYR A 186 -13.55 -6.83 7.28
N ASN A 187 -13.13 -7.12 8.50
CA ASN A 187 -11.98 -7.97 8.82
C ASN A 187 -10.74 -7.64 7.98
N ILE A 188 -10.40 -6.34 7.89
CA ILE A 188 -9.20 -5.88 7.18
C ILE A 188 -7.99 -6.21 8.06
N ARG A 189 -7.16 -7.14 7.59
CA ARG A 189 -5.94 -7.55 8.26
C ARG A 189 -4.68 -7.11 7.53
N VAL A 190 -4.81 -6.81 6.24
CA VAL A 190 -3.71 -6.42 5.36
C VAL A 190 -4.08 -5.12 4.63
N VAL A 191 -3.12 -4.22 4.51
CA VAL A 191 -3.19 -3.02 3.68
C VAL A 191 -2.08 -3.09 2.64
N ASN A 192 -2.42 -2.95 1.36
CA ASN A 192 -1.50 -2.88 0.25
C ASN A 192 -1.33 -1.44 -0.23
N LEU A 193 -0.10 -0.99 -0.31
CA LEU A 193 0.31 0.34 -0.80
C LEU A 193 1.29 0.16 -1.96
N SER A 194 0.76 0.03 -3.18
CA SER A 194 1.55 -0.03 -4.43
C SER A 194 1.82 1.38 -4.97
N LEU A 195 2.21 2.29 -4.07
CA LEU A 195 2.39 3.72 -4.30
C LEU A 195 3.44 4.30 -3.33
N GLY A 196 3.90 5.49 -3.64
CA GLY A 196 4.77 6.22 -2.73
C GLY A 196 5.30 7.52 -3.31
N MET A 197 6.23 8.11 -2.58
CA MET A 197 6.90 9.35 -2.95
C MET A 197 8.35 9.35 -2.48
N THR A 198 9.18 10.14 -3.14
CA THR A 198 10.49 10.49 -2.58
C THR A 198 10.29 11.42 -1.39
N TYR A 199 10.92 11.11 -0.27
CA TYR A 199 10.84 11.92 0.93
C TYR A 199 12.21 12.05 1.60
N ASP A 200 12.78 13.26 1.55
CA ASP A 200 14.10 13.57 2.08
C ASP A 200 14.08 14.09 3.53
N GLY A 201 12.89 14.24 4.11
CA GLY A 201 12.70 14.74 5.46
C GLY A 201 12.87 13.67 6.55
N SER A 202 12.70 14.09 7.79
CA SER A 202 12.72 13.19 8.94
C SER A 202 11.47 12.30 8.97
N LEU A 203 11.64 10.98 9.15
CA LEU A 203 10.53 10.04 9.34
C LEU A 203 9.56 10.46 10.46
N ARG A 204 10.03 11.21 11.46
CA ARG A 204 9.18 11.67 12.57
C ARG A 204 8.06 12.63 12.15
N ILE A 205 8.23 13.30 11.02
CA ILE A 205 7.27 14.26 10.48
C ILE A 205 6.74 13.84 9.10
N ASP A 206 7.14 12.66 8.60
CA ASP A 206 6.57 12.06 7.41
C ASP A 206 5.13 11.60 7.69
N PRO A 207 4.11 12.21 7.08
CA PRO A 207 2.73 11.87 7.37
C PRO A 207 2.37 10.42 7.03
N LEU A 208 2.93 9.86 5.95
CA LEU A 208 2.71 8.46 5.58
C LEU A 208 3.32 7.51 6.61
N HIS A 209 4.52 7.82 7.12
CA HIS A 209 5.12 7.05 8.21
C HIS A 209 4.24 7.05 9.47
N LEU A 210 3.68 8.20 9.83
CA LEU A 210 2.75 8.31 10.96
C LEU A 210 1.48 7.48 10.72
N GLY A 211 0.92 7.55 9.51
CA GLY A 211 -0.28 6.80 9.11
C GLY A 211 -0.08 5.29 9.17
N VAL A 212 0.97 4.77 8.53
CA VAL A 212 1.26 3.32 8.55
C VAL A 212 1.62 2.83 9.96
N GLY A 213 2.29 3.65 10.77
CA GLY A 213 2.56 3.35 12.18
C GLY A 213 1.30 3.22 13.01
N ALA A 214 0.28 4.04 12.75
CA ALA A 214 -1.01 3.96 13.42
C ALA A 214 -1.83 2.73 13.01
N LEU A 215 -1.75 2.29 11.75
CA LEU A 215 -2.35 1.04 11.27
C LEU A 215 -1.65 -0.18 11.92
N TYR A 216 -0.31 -0.19 11.92
CA TYR A 216 0.48 -1.25 12.55
C TYR A 216 0.15 -1.44 14.03
N LYS A 217 0.01 -0.34 14.80
CA LYS A 217 -0.39 -0.37 16.21
C LYS A 217 -1.79 -0.97 16.44
N ARG A 218 -2.65 -0.98 15.41
CA ARG A 218 -3.97 -1.64 15.43
C ARG A 218 -3.93 -3.11 15.03
N GLY A 219 -2.73 -3.67 14.82
CA GLY A 219 -2.53 -5.07 14.43
C GLY A 219 -2.76 -5.35 12.94
N ILE A 220 -2.75 -4.31 12.10
CA ILE A 220 -2.90 -4.42 10.65
C ILE A 220 -1.51 -4.55 10.02
N THR A 221 -1.29 -5.58 9.20
CA THR A 221 -0.08 -5.69 8.40
C THR A 221 -0.15 -4.73 7.22
N VAL A 222 0.80 -3.81 7.14
CA VAL A 222 0.91 -2.90 6.01
C VAL A 222 2.05 -3.37 5.12
N VAL A 223 1.76 -3.63 3.87
CA VAL A 223 2.74 -3.95 2.82
C VAL A 223 2.89 -2.74 1.91
N ALA A 224 4.10 -2.33 1.66
CA ALA A 224 4.40 -1.20 0.79
C ALA A 224 5.41 -1.59 -0.29
N ALA A 225 5.22 -1.11 -1.49
CA ALA A 225 6.21 -1.17 -2.55
C ALA A 225 7.46 -0.34 -2.19
N GLY A 226 8.65 -0.85 -2.52
CA GLY A 226 9.92 -0.16 -2.24
C GLY A 226 10.18 1.05 -3.11
N GLY A 227 9.60 1.08 -4.31
CA GLY A 227 9.85 2.09 -5.34
C GLY A 227 10.69 1.54 -6.52
N ASN A 228 10.70 2.29 -7.62
CA ASN A 228 11.35 1.90 -8.87
C ASN A 228 12.51 2.85 -9.27
N SER A 229 13.24 3.36 -8.29
CA SER A 229 14.35 4.31 -8.47
C SER A 229 15.74 3.66 -8.27
N GLY A 230 15.83 2.31 -8.40
CA GLY A 230 17.09 1.58 -8.40
C GLY A 230 17.96 1.85 -9.63
N PRO A 231 19.16 1.28 -9.70
CA PRO A 231 19.79 0.42 -8.71
C PRO A 231 20.59 1.19 -7.62
N ALA A 232 20.54 2.52 -7.60
CA ALA A 232 21.28 3.32 -6.64
C ALA A 232 20.81 3.03 -5.18
N ALA A 233 21.76 3.11 -4.25
CA ALA A 233 21.47 2.97 -2.82
C ALA A 233 20.64 4.15 -2.28
N LYS A 234 19.87 3.92 -1.20
CA LYS A 234 19.03 4.92 -0.51
C LYS A 234 17.90 5.48 -1.36
N THR A 235 17.33 4.64 -2.22
CA THR A 235 16.23 5.02 -3.12
C THR A 235 14.87 4.51 -2.67
N ILE A 236 14.78 3.87 -1.49
CA ILE A 236 13.49 3.39 -0.95
C ILE A 236 12.56 4.59 -0.69
N SER A 237 11.39 4.55 -1.30
CA SER A 237 10.37 5.59 -1.21
C SER A 237 9.57 5.51 0.10
N SER A 238 8.97 6.63 0.54
CA SER A 238 7.94 6.61 1.58
C SER A 238 6.61 6.09 0.99
N PRO A 239 5.85 5.22 1.73
CA PRO A 239 6.08 4.77 3.11
C PRO A 239 6.96 3.51 3.24
N GLY A 240 7.53 2.96 2.15
CA GLY A 240 8.40 1.78 2.17
C GLY A 240 9.64 1.92 3.07
N ASN A 241 10.11 3.15 3.30
CA ASN A 241 11.21 3.47 4.21
C ASN A 241 10.86 3.30 5.71
N SER A 242 9.57 3.11 6.05
CA SER A 242 9.11 2.98 7.43
C SER A 242 9.42 1.59 8.02
N PRO A 243 9.86 1.49 9.29
CA PRO A 243 10.02 0.20 9.96
C PRO A 243 8.69 -0.53 10.25
N TYR A 244 7.56 0.20 10.22
CA TYR A 244 6.23 -0.33 10.50
C TYR A 244 5.60 -1.10 9.34
N VAL A 245 6.17 -0.98 8.13
CA VAL A 245 5.68 -1.70 6.95
C VAL A 245 6.56 -2.90 6.62
N LEU A 246 5.99 -3.86 5.91
CA LEU A 246 6.71 -4.90 5.19
C LEU A 246 6.97 -4.37 3.77
N THR A 247 8.22 -4.01 3.49
CA THR A 247 8.59 -3.39 2.22
C THR A 247 9.00 -4.45 1.23
N ALA A 248 8.30 -4.51 0.10
CA ALA A 248 8.57 -5.39 -1.01
C ALA A 248 9.43 -4.68 -2.08
N GLY A 249 10.60 -5.22 -2.35
CA GLY A 249 11.36 -4.93 -3.56
C GLY A 249 10.92 -5.86 -4.69
N CYS A 250 11.39 -5.59 -5.90
CA CYS A 250 11.09 -6.38 -7.08
C CYS A 250 12.23 -7.30 -7.47
N CYS A 251 11.90 -8.53 -7.86
CA CYS A 251 12.83 -9.45 -8.51
C CYS A 251 12.18 -10.14 -9.71
N GLY A 252 13.04 -10.55 -10.63
CA GLY A 252 12.72 -11.50 -11.67
C GLY A 252 13.12 -12.93 -11.27
N THR A 253 13.36 -13.77 -12.27
CA THR A 253 13.77 -15.17 -12.07
C THR A 253 15.24 -15.32 -11.68
N SER A 254 16.11 -14.39 -12.06
CA SER A 254 17.57 -14.48 -11.95
C SER A 254 18.20 -13.57 -10.88
N GLY A 255 17.47 -12.62 -10.32
CA GLY A 255 17.99 -11.66 -9.35
C GLY A 255 17.02 -10.53 -9.06
N VAL A 256 17.49 -9.55 -8.31
CA VAL A 256 16.76 -8.31 -8.02
C VAL A 256 16.70 -7.44 -9.27
N SER A 257 15.52 -6.92 -9.59
CA SER A 257 15.32 -6.05 -10.76
C SER A 257 16.17 -4.77 -10.66
N GLU A 258 16.77 -4.32 -11.76
CA GLU A 258 17.62 -3.13 -11.74
C GLU A 258 16.87 -1.88 -11.27
N PHE A 259 15.61 -1.74 -11.67
CA PHE A 259 14.77 -0.62 -11.25
C PHE A 259 14.36 -0.69 -9.78
N SER A 260 14.42 -1.86 -9.13
CA SER A 260 13.99 -2.00 -7.74
C SER A 260 14.80 -1.10 -6.83
N SER A 261 14.11 -0.23 -6.08
CA SER A 261 14.75 0.66 -5.12
C SER A 261 15.51 -0.11 -4.04
N ARG A 262 16.63 0.45 -3.61
CA ARG A 262 17.58 -0.19 -2.68
C ARG A 262 17.78 0.65 -1.43
N GLY A 263 18.01 -0.04 -0.33
CA GLY A 263 18.35 0.55 0.96
C GLY A 263 19.77 1.08 1.07
N PRO A 264 20.22 1.40 2.30
CA PRO A 264 19.42 1.44 3.52
C PRO A 264 18.45 2.62 3.55
N ALA A 265 17.34 2.49 4.30
CA ALA A 265 16.44 3.60 4.60
C ALA A 265 16.76 4.16 5.99
N GLY A 266 17.55 5.21 6.04
CA GLY A 266 18.12 5.70 7.29
C GLY A 266 18.99 4.64 7.96
N THR A 267 18.59 4.18 9.15
CA THR A 267 19.27 3.10 9.90
C THR A 267 18.65 1.72 9.66
N TYR A 268 17.59 1.63 8.88
CA TYR A 268 16.88 0.39 8.62
C TYR A 268 17.38 -0.27 7.35
N MET A 269 17.56 -1.59 7.41
CA MET A 269 17.72 -2.43 6.23
C MET A 269 16.37 -2.49 5.48
N LYS A 270 16.38 -2.10 4.22
CA LYS A 270 15.24 -2.13 3.31
C LYS A 270 15.72 -2.49 1.89
N PRO A 271 14.85 -3.12 1.06
CA PRO A 271 13.54 -3.65 1.38
C PRO A 271 13.61 -4.75 2.46
N ASP A 272 12.47 -5.16 3.04
CA ASP A 272 12.47 -6.30 3.98
C ASP A 272 12.67 -7.63 3.24
N LEU A 273 12.10 -7.76 2.04
CA LEU A 273 12.24 -8.90 1.13
C LEU A 273 11.97 -8.44 -0.31
N VAL A 274 12.21 -9.32 -1.27
CA VAL A 274 11.80 -9.12 -2.66
C VAL A 274 10.76 -10.19 -3.06
N ALA A 275 9.91 -9.86 -4.02
CA ALA A 275 8.96 -10.78 -4.62
C ALA A 275 8.92 -10.58 -6.14
N CYS A 276 8.41 -11.58 -6.87
CA CYS A 276 8.23 -11.48 -8.31
C CYS A 276 7.38 -10.26 -8.67
N GLY A 277 7.86 -9.47 -9.61
CA GLY A 277 7.20 -8.24 -10.04
C GLY A 277 7.58 -7.81 -11.46
N GLU A 278 8.27 -8.68 -12.21
CA GLU A 278 8.57 -8.47 -13.64
C GLU A 278 7.57 -9.24 -14.51
N ASP A 279 7.00 -8.56 -15.50
CA ASP A 279 6.08 -9.08 -16.51
C ASP A 279 4.90 -9.88 -15.92
N ILE A 280 4.32 -9.36 -14.87
CA ILE A 280 3.21 -10.00 -14.18
C ILE A 280 1.92 -9.80 -14.97
N CYS A 281 1.34 -10.89 -15.46
CA CYS A 281 -0.01 -10.89 -16.04
C CYS A 281 -1.06 -10.95 -14.93
N SER A 282 -1.99 -9.98 -14.91
CA SER A 282 -3.09 -9.91 -13.96
C SER A 282 -4.30 -9.21 -14.57
N LEU A 283 -5.31 -8.94 -13.73
CA LEU A 283 -6.58 -8.36 -14.16
C LEU A 283 -6.41 -6.93 -14.69
N ALA A 284 -7.26 -6.55 -15.65
CA ALA A 284 -7.38 -5.19 -16.18
C ALA A 284 -8.84 -4.72 -16.17
N PRO A 285 -9.11 -3.40 -16.31
CA PRO A 285 -10.47 -2.91 -16.44
C PRO A 285 -11.23 -3.58 -17.59
N GLY A 286 -12.36 -4.21 -17.23
CA GLY A 286 -13.17 -5.06 -18.11
C GLY A 286 -13.66 -6.28 -17.32
N LYS A 287 -14.55 -7.07 -17.90
CA LYS A 287 -15.13 -8.24 -17.19
C LYS A 287 -14.13 -9.41 -17.09
N THR A 288 -13.28 -9.55 -18.09
CA THR A 288 -12.35 -10.68 -18.24
C THR A 288 -10.99 -10.24 -18.81
N ALA A 289 -10.73 -8.94 -18.84
CA ALA A 289 -9.50 -8.38 -19.42
C ALA A 289 -8.28 -8.64 -18.53
N THR A 290 -7.14 -8.82 -19.13
CA THR A 290 -5.84 -8.92 -18.45
C THR A 290 -4.83 -7.95 -19.07
N ALA A 291 -3.83 -7.57 -18.29
CA ALA A 291 -2.68 -6.80 -18.74
C ALA A 291 -1.42 -7.33 -18.07
N THR A 292 -0.27 -7.01 -18.67
CA THR A 292 1.05 -7.33 -18.11
C THR A 292 1.72 -6.05 -17.66
N GLN A 293 2.21 -6.03 -16.42
CA GLN A 293 2.90 -4.88 -15.83
C GLN A 293 4.12 -5.35 -15.03
N SER A 294 5.11 -4.44 -14.89
CA SER A 294 6.32 -4.65 -14.10
C SER A 294 6.48 -3.54 -13.07
N GLY A 295 7.02 -3.87 -11.89
CA GLY A 295 7.29 -2.89 -10.84
C GLY A 295 7.24 -3.48 -9.43
N THR A 296 7.75 -2.73 -8.46
CA THR A 296 7.55 -3.07 -7.05
C THR A 296 6.08 -3.02 -6.64
N SER A 297 5.23 -2.33 -7.43
CA SER A 297 3.77 -2.34 -7.32
C SER A 297 3.16 -3.71 -7.57
N MET A 298 3.80 -4.58 -8.35
CA MET A 298 3.37 -5.96 -8.61
C MET A 298 3.91 -6.91 -7.54
N SER A 299 5.06 -6.61 -6.95
CA SER A 299 5.64 -7.39 -5.85
C SER A 299 4.88 -7.21 -4.52
N ALA A 300 4.42 -6.01 -4.21
CA ALA A 300 3.70 -5.72 -2.98
C ALA A 300 2.40 -6.56 -2.83
N PRO A 301 1.52 -6.68 -3.84
CA PRO A 301 0.32 -7.52 -3.71
C PRO A 301 0.62 -9.01 -3.61
N VAL A 302 1.75 -9.52 -4.12
CA VAL A 302 2.20 -10.91 -3.85
C VAL A 302 2.39 -11.11 -2.35
N VAL A 303 3.11 -10.20 -1.71
CA VAL A 303 3.37 -10.23 -0.26
C VAL A 303 2.08 -10.01 0.54
N SER A 304 1.18 -9.15 0.06
CA SER A 304 -0.12 -8.88 0.69
C SER A 304 -1.02 -10.12 0.66
N GLY A 305 -1.05 -10.85 -0.45
CA GLY A 305 -1.75 -12.11 -0.59
C GLY A 305 -1.18 -13.17 0.37
N ALA A 306 0.14 -13.32 0.42
CA ALA A 306 0.82 -14.23 1.34
C ALA A 306 0.47 -13.92 2.82
N ALA A 307 0.45 -12.64 3.20
CA ALA A 307 0.01 -12.21 4.52
C ALA A 307 -1.45 -12.57 4.80
N ALA A 308 -2.34 -12.46 3.80
CA ALA A 308 -3.75 -12.82 3.93
C ALA A 308 -3.92 -14.34 4.12
N CYS A 309 -3.15 -15.17 3.42
CA CYS A 309 -3.14 -16.62 3.61
C CYS A 309 -2.70 -16.99 5.04
N LEU A 310 -1.63 -16.38 5.57
CA LEU A 310 -1.19 -16.58 6.95
C LEU A 310 -2.28 -16.20 7.98
N TYR A 311 -2.97 -15.08 7.78
CA TYR A 311 -4.07 -14.69 8.66
C TYR A 311 -5.30 -15.58 8.55
N SER A 312 -5.53 -16.18 7.37
CA SER A 312 -6.61 -17.17 7.18
C SER A 312 -6.33 -18.47 7.93
N ALA A 313 -5.07 -18.95 7.87
CA ALA A 313 -4.64 -20.14 8.60
C ALA A 313 -4.52 -19.89 10.11
N TYR A 314 -3.99 -18.74 10.50
CA TYR A 314 -3.65 -18.38 11.87
C TYR A 314 -4.21 -17.00 12.25
N PRO A 315 -5.53 -16.87 12.51
CA PRO A 315 -6.17 -15.57 12.77
C PRO A 315 -5.62 -14.80 13.97
N GLN A 316 -4.97 -15.49 14.92
CA GLN A 316 -4.39 -14.91 16.14
C GLN A 316 -3.04 -14.22 15.92
N LEU A 317 -2.38 -14.40 14.76
CA LEU A 317 -1.09 -13.78 14.50
C LEU A 317 -1.17 -12.25 14.58
N THR A 318 -0.13 -11.67 15.14
CA THR A 318 0.08 -10.22 15.14
C THR A 318 0.77 -9.77 13.84
N ALA A 319 0.65 -8.48 13.47
CA ALA A 319 1.35 -7.92 12.31
C ALA A 319 2.88 -8.13 12.38
N TYR A 320 3.46 -8.08 13.58
CA TYR A 320 4.88 -8.37 13.80
C TYR A 320 5.22 -9.83 13.47
N GLN A 321 4.40 -10.78 13.92
CA GLN A 321 4.63 -12.21 13.65
C GLN A 321 4.50 -12.53 12.17
N VAL A 322 3.46 -12.00 11.50
CA VAL A 322 3.29 -12.16 10.04
C VAL A 322 4.51 -11.61 9.29
N LYS A 323 4.97 -10.40 9.63
CA LYS A 323 6.19 -9.83 9.04
C LYS A 323 7.39 -10.76 9.22
N ARG A 324 7.60 -11.29 10.42
CA ARG A 324 8.72 -12.20 10.73
C ARG A 324 8.63 -13.52 9.97
N ILE A 325 7.45 -14.12 9.89
CA ILE A 325 7.20 -15.36 9.16
C ILE A 325 7.51 -15.16 7.67
N LEU A 326 6.97 -14.10 7.03
CA LEU A 326 7.21 -13.83 5.62
C LEU A 326 8.69 -13.56 5.32
N MET A 327 9.40 -12.86 6.21
CA MET A 327 10.84 -12.67 6.08
C MET A 327 11.64 -13.97 6.26
N SER A 328 11.14 -14.95 7.00
CA SER A 328 11.79 -16.26 7.15
C SER A 328 11.48 -17.23 6.01
N ALA A 329 10.38 -16.99 5.27
CA ALA A 329 9.97 -17.76 4.10
C ALA A 329 10.60 -17.21 2.80
N THR A 330 11.89 -16.90 2.83
CA THR A 330 12.61 -16.31 1.70
C THR A 330 13.88 -17.08 1.35
N ILE A 331 14.22 -17.10 0.07
CA ILE A 331 15.49 -17.65 -0.44
C ILE A 331 16.33 -16.47 -0.95
N PRO A 332 17.51 -16.22 -0.36
CA PRO A 332 18.39 -15.15 -0.83
C PRO A 332 19.05 -15.50 -2.18
N PHE A 333 19.24 -14.49 -3.00
CA PHE A 333 20.10 -14.56 -4.19
C PHE A 333 21.56 -14.45 -3.74
N GLU A 334 22.43 -15.34 -4.23
CA GLU A 334 23.83 -15.44 -3.77
C GLU A 334 24.67 -14.19 -4.06
N HIS A 335 24.35 -13.45 -5.13
CA HIS A 335 25.14 -12.30 -5.59
C HIS A 335 24.52 -10.95 -5.22
N GLU A 336 23.44 -10.93 -4.45
CA GLU A 336 22.75 -9.71 -4.05
C GLU A 336 23.03 -9.36 -2.59
N ASP A 337 23.24 -8.08 -2.31
CA ASP A 337 23.40 -7.61 -0.94
C ASP A 337 22.04 -7.44 -0.22
N ARG A 338 22.08 -7.27 1.08
CA ARG A 338 20.88 -7.13 1.90
C ARG A 338 20.11 -5.82 1.67
N ASN A 339 20.75 -4.77 1.16
CA ASN A 339 20.05 -3.54 0.82
C ASN A 339 19.33 -3.63 -0.53
N SER A 340 19.70 -4.62 -1.36
CA SER A 340 19.01 -4.94 -2.61
C SER A 340 17.83 -5.88 -2.40
N GLN A 341 18.02 -6.98 -1.64
CA GLN A 341 17.05 -8.09 -1.53
C GLN A 341 16.39 -8.25 -0.16
N GLY A 342 16.85 -7.55 0.88
CA GLY A 342 16.41 -7.81 2.25
C GLY A 342 16.79 -9.21 2.73
N TYR A 343 15.79 -9.99 3.12
CA TYR A 343 16.00 -11.39 3.50
C TYR A 343 16.04 -12.36 2.31
N GLY A 344 15.67 -11.89 1.11
CA GLY A 344 15.66 -12.70 -0.12
C GLY A 344 14.32 -12.68 -0.83
N ARG A 345 14.17 -13.54 -1.84
CA ARG A 345 12.93 -13.71 -2.60
C ARG A 345 11.92 -14.53 -1.80
N LEU A 346 10.71 -14.01 -1.65
CA LEU A 346 9.59 -14.75 -1.05
C LEU A 346 9.37 -16.05 -1.83
N ASP A 347 9.41 -17.17 -1.13
CA ASP A 347 9.31 -18.51 -1.70
C ASP A 347 7.94 -19.12 -1.44
N ALA A 348 7.28 -19.57 -2.51
CA ALA A 348 5.93 -20.12 -2.43
C ALA A 348 5.89 -21.47 -1.73
N ASP A 349 6.93 -22.31 -1.91
CA ASP A 349 6.95 -23.66 -1.30
C ASP A 349 7.24 -23.57 0.20
N MET A 350 8.18 -22.70 0.62
CA MET A 350 8.38 -22.41 2.04
C MET A 350 7.13 -21.82 2.69
N LEU A 351 6.39 -20.97 1.96
CA LEU A 351 5.14 -20.40 2.46
C LEU A 351 4.06 -21.49 2.65
N LYS A 352 3.95 -22.44 1.70
CA LYS A 352 3.02 -23.59 1.81
C LYS A 352 3.31 -24.45 3.05
N GLU A 353 4.57 -24.69 3.36
CA GLU A 353 4.96 -25.47 4.55
C GLU A 353 4.58 -24.76 5.86
N LEU A 354 4.36 -23.45 5.82
CA LEU A 354 4.01 -22.61 6.97
C LEU A 354 2.50 -22.35 7.11
N ILE A 355 1.69 -22.70 6.11
CA ILE A 355 0.23 -22.50 6.07
C ILE A 355 -0.50 -23.84 6.04
#